data_a4b6d33b0116398f7ee1251a09e30963
#
_entry.id   a4b6d33b0116398f7ee1251a09e30963
#
_cell.length_a   1.000
_cell.length_b   1.000
_cell.length_c   1.000
_cell.angle_alpha   90.00
_cell.angle_beta   90.00
_cell.angle_gamma   90.00
#
_symmetry.space_group_name_H-M   'P 1'
#
loop_
_entity.id
_entity.type
_entity.pdbx_description
1 polymer ?
#
loop_
_entity_poly.entity_id
_entity_poly.type
_entity_poly.pdbx_seq_one_letter_code
_entity_poly.pdbx_strand_id
1 'polypeptide(L)'
;MYEKIPLELKQLPHWVGWKYMQHPGEDHKRKVPINAMDGQPAKSNDPTTWCDFDTACRGKERFGLDGIGFMFSGDGIFGIDIDHCYDPETQELDPAAAEIIETVQSYTELSPSGTGIHILCKGALPEGRKRRGAVEMYSTLRYFTVTGNQFGLEYPFSDCTERVAVMHRKYLGEEENAAGAQKAALPMPTGRGTNADMSVDAIL
;
A
#
# COMPACT_ATOMS: atom_id res chain seq x y z
N MET A 1 -23.76 -7.92 -6.41
CA MET A 1 -22.82 -6.94 -5.82
C MET A 1 -21.36 -7.33 -6.07
N TYR A 2 -20.96 -8.58 -5.90
CA TYR A 2 -19.56 -9.02 -6.00
C TYR A 2 -19.22 -9.75 -7.31
N GLU A 3 -19.96 -9.55 -8.37
CA GLU A 3 -19.80 -10.27 -9.64
C GLU A 3 -18.47 -9.95 -10.32
N LYS A 4 -18.03 -8.71 -10.22
CA LYS A 4 -16.82 -8.18 -10.85
C LYS A 4 -15.51 -8.57 -10.13
N ILE A 5 -15.59 -9.11 -8.91
CA ILE A 5 -14.40 -9.61 -8.20
C ILE A 5 -13.82 -10.78 -9.00
N PRO A 6 -12.51 -10.78 -9.28
CA PRO A 6 -11.85 -11.86 -10.02
C PRO A 6 -12.10 -13.25 -9.42
N LEU A 7 -12.40 -14.21 -10.28
CA LEU A 7 -12.68 -15.58 -9.84
C LEU A 7 -11.51 -16.20 -9.07
N GLU A 8 -10.30 -15.91 -9.49
CA GLU A 8 -9.08 -16.40 -8.83
C GLU A 8 -8.99 -15.93 -7.36
N LEU A 9 -9.39 -14.69 -7.05
CA LEU A 9 -9.47 -14.22 -5.66
C LEU A 9 -10.56 -14.95 -4.89
N LYS A 10 -11.74 -15.18 -5.50
CA LYS A 10 -12.84 -15.87 -4.86
C LYS A 10 -12.50 -17.32 -4.48
N GLN A 11 -11.56 -17.94 -5.19
CA GLN A 11 -11.13 -19.33 -4.94
C GLN A 11 -10.17 -19.45 -3.75
N LEU A 12 -9.65 -18.36 -3.23
CA LEU A 12 -8.73 -18.39 -2.10
C LEU A 12 -9.47 -18.31 -0.76
N PRO A 13 -9.01 -19.02 0.29
CA PRO A 13 -9.64 -19.03 1.60
C PRO A 13 -9.17 -17.85 2.47
N HIS A 14 -9.08 -16.65 1.91
CA HIS A 14 -8.53 -15.46 2.56
C HIS A 14 -9.58 -14.40 2.89
N TRP A 15 -10.83 -14.80 2.92
CA TRP A 15 -11.94 -13.87 3.08
C TRP A 15 -12.36 -13.72 4.54
N VAL A 16 -12.82 -12.52 4.87
CA VAL A 16 -13.40 -12.14 6.16
C VAL A 16 -14.58 -11.22 5.92
N GLY A 17 -15.41 -11.03 6.92
CA GLY A 17 -16.30 -9.87 6.96
C GLY A 17 -15.58 -8.66 7.54
N TRP A 18 -16.23 -7.50 7.51
CA TRP A 18 -15.78 -6.33 8.27
C TRP A 18 -16.94 -5.48 8.73
N LYS A 19 -16.72 -4.71 9.80
CA LYS A 19 -17.72 -3.81 10.38
C LYS A 19 -17.09 -2.49 10.81
N TYR A 20 -17.84 -1.39 10.64
CA TYR A 20 -17.47 -0.12 11.25
C TYR A 20 -17.68 -0.19 12.77
N MET A 21 -16.62 -0.04 13.53
CA MET A 21 -16.66 -0.02 14.99
C MET A 21 -16.09 1.28 15.54
N GLN A 22 -16.80 1.86 16.51
CA GLN A 22 -16.33 3.02 17.27
C GLN A 22 -15.51 2.53 18.46
N HIS A 23 -14.27 2.97 18.56
CA HIS A 23 -13.47 2.73 19.76
C HIS A 23 -13.67 3.87 20.77
N PRO A 24 -13.70 3.55 22.07
CA PRO A 24 -13.81 4.56 23.11
C PRO A 24 -12.69 5.61 22.99
N GLY A 25 -13.07 6.91 22.93
CA GLY A 25 -12.12 8.02 22.83
C GLY A 25 -11.66 8.36 21.41
N GLU A 26 -12.20 7.71 20.37
CA GLU A 26 -11.93 8.07 18.97
C GLU A 26 -13.14 8.75 18.33
N ASP A 27 -12.89 9.79 17.56
CA ASP A 27 -13.96 10.54 16.85
C ASP A 27 -14.38 9.87 15.53
N HIS A 28 -13.65 8.83 15.09
CA HIS A 28 -13.91 8.12 13.84
C HIS A 28 -14.12 6.62 14.04
N LYS A 29 -14.91 6.02 13.16
CA LYS A 29 -15.11 4.57 13.13
C LYS A 29 -13.97 3.91 12.37
N ARG A 30 -13.51 2.77 12.88
CA ARG A 30 -12.55 1.91 12.20
C ARG A 30 -13.25 0.76 11.48
N LYS A 31 -12.72 0.35 10.34
CA LYS A 31 -13.13 -0.88 9.66
C LYS A 31 -12.42 -2.05 10.35
N VAL A 32 -13.15 -2.83 11.15
CA VAL A 32 -12.59 -3.97 11.91
C VAL A 32 -12.90 -5.26 11.18
N PRO A 33 -11.89 -6.13 10.89
CA PRO A 33 -12.14 -7.42 10.27
C PRO A 33 -12.84 -8.37 11.25
N ILE A 34 -13.84 -9.10 10.73
CA ILE A 34 -14.69 -10.02 11.48
C ILE A 34 -14.60 -11.40 10.85
N ASN A 35 -14.36 -12.43 11.65
CA ASN A 35 -14.48 -13.82 11.25
C ASN A 35 -15.93 -14.10 10.87
N ALA A 36 -16.19 -14.36 9.60
CA ALA A 36 -17.52 -14.54 9.07
C ALA A 36 -18.17 -15.89 9.46
N MET A 37 -17.44 -16.79 10.12
CA MET A 37 -17.95 -18.05 10.61
C MET A 37 -18.63 -17.93 11.98
N ASP A 38 -18.12 -17.06 12.85
CA ASP A 38 -18.57 -16.93 14.26
C ASP A 38 -18.89 -15.49 14.71
N GLY A 39 -18.62 -14.48 13.89
CA GLY A 39 -18.89 -13.08 14.19
C GLY A 39 -17.88 -12.43 15.14
N GLN A 40 -16.78 -13.10 15.52
CA GLN A 40 -15.72 -12.57 16.36
C GLN A 40 -14.71 -11.76 15.53
N PRO A 41 -13.86 -10.92 16.15
CA PRO A 41 -12.79 -10.24 15.44
C PRO A 41 -11.85 -11.23 14.71
N ALA A 42 -11.58 -10.98 13.44
CA ALA A 42 -10.56 -11.71 12.67
C ALA A 42 -9.18 -11.07 12.85
N LYS A 43 -8.13 -11.86 12.63
CA LYS A 43 -6.73 -11.43 12.78
C LYS A 43 -5.98 -11.61 11.47
N SER A 44 -5.21 -10.60 11.06
CA SER A 44 -4.42 -10.64 9.83
C SER A 44 -3.22 -11.58 9.86
N ASN A 45 -2.88 -12.13 11.02
CA ASN A 45 -1.81 -13.10 11.24
C ASN A 45 -2.32 -14.48 11.67
N ASP A 46 -3.62 -14.72 11.60
CA ASP A 46 -4.23 -15.99 12.03
C ASP A 46 -5.22 -16.49 10.95
N PRO A 47 -4.75 -17.35 10.01
CA PRO A 47 -5.58 -17.89 8.95
C PRO A 47 -6.79 -18.71 9.42
N THR A 48 -6.81 -19.17 10.67
CA THR A 48 -7.98 -19.90 11.22
C THR A 48 -9.20 -19.00 11.41
N THR A 49 -9.02 -17.68 11.36
CA THR A 49 -10.09 -16.67 11.43
C THR A 49 -10.59 -16.22 10.05
N TRP A 50 -10.05 -16.77 8.97
CA TRP A 50 -10.44 -16.49 7.59
C TRP A 50 -11.28 -17.62 7.03
N CYS A 51 -11.97 -17.38 5.92
CA CYS A 51 -12.85 -18.38 5.30
C CYS A 51 -12.84 -18.27 3.76
N ASP A 52 -13.61 -19.12 3.11
CA ASP A 52 -13.90 -18.99 1.69
C ASP A 52 -14.83 -17.79 1.40
N PHE A 53 -14.88 -17.40 0.14
CA PHE A 53 -15.68 -16.26 -0.34
C PHE A 53 -17.17 -16.40 -0.03
N ASP A 54 -17.76 -17.58 -0.26
CA ASP A 54 -19.19 -17.80 -0.06
C ASP A 54 -19.55 -17.73 1.44
N THR A 55 -18.68 -18.25 2.29
CA THR A 55 -18.81 -18.14 3.75
C THR A 55 -18.74 -16.71 4.21
N ALA A 56 -17.82 -15.90 3.65
CA ALA A 56 -17.73 -14.47 3.95
C ALA A 56 -19.02 -13.73 3.54
N CYS A 57 -19.56 -14.01 2.36
CA CYS A 57 -20.82 -13.45 1.91
C CYS A 57 -22.00 -13.84 2.82
N ARG A 58 -22.13 -15.11 3.20
CA ARG A 58 -23.17 -15.57 4.13
C ARG A 58 -23.00 -14.96 5.52
N GLY A 59 -21.76 -14.88 6.02
CA GLY A 59 -21.45 -14.28 7.30
C GLY A 59 -21.79 -12.80 7.35
N LYS A 60 -21.55 -12.07 6.26
CA LYS A 60 -21.93 -10.65 6.13
C LYS A 60 -23.43 -10.49 6.40
N GLU A 61 -24.28 -11.29 5.76
CA GLU A 61 -25.73 -11.22 5.96
C GLU A 61 -26.13 -11.67 7.38
N ARG A 62 -25.57 -12.80 7.84
CA ARG A 62 -25.90 -13.40 9.14
C ARG A 62 -25.58 -12.49 10.33
N PHE A 63 -24.44 -11.80 10.30
CA PHE A 63 -23.97 -10.97 11.41
C PHE A 63 -24.18 -9.47 11.18
N GLY A 64 -24.85 -9.06 10.10
CA GLY A 64 -25.12 -7.67 9.75
C GLY A 64 -23.82 -6.87 9.62
N LEU A 65 -22.86 -7.40 8.86
CA LEU A 65 -21.57 -6.75 8.61
C LEU A 65 -21.68 -5.73 7.47
N ASP A 66 -20.79 -4.75 7.46
CA ASP A 66 -20.80 -3.68 6.46
C ASP A 66 -20.25 -4.13 5.09
N GLY A 67 -19.44 -5.19 5.08
CA GLY A 67 -18.92 -5.76 3.83
C GLY A 67 -18.02 -6.98 4.05
N ILE A 68 -17.35 -7.36 2.97
CA ILE A 68 -16.33 -8.42 2.98
C ILE A 68 -14.95 -7.83 2.73
N GLY A 69 -13.91 -8.55 3.07
CA GLY A 69 -12.53 -8.16 2.89
C GLY A 69 -11.62 -9.34 2.59
N PHE A 70 -10.45 -9.05 2.06
CA PHE A 70 -9.44 -10.04 1.67
C PHE A 70 -8.17 -9.85 2.49
N MET A 71 -7.67 -10.93 3.09
CA MET A 71 -6.45 -10.97 3.90
C MET A 71 -5.23 -11.28 3.04
N PHE A 72 -4.16 -10.52 3.22
CA PHE A 72 -2.89 -10.76 2.55
C PHE A 72 -2.00 -11.66 3.41
N SER A 73 -1.58 -12.80 2.87
CA SER A 73 -0.79 -13.84 3.55
C SER A 73 0.66 -13.94 3.06
N GLY A 74 1.06 -13.16 2.05
CA GLY A 74 2.39 -13.24 1.46
C GLY A 74 2.54 -14.32 0.38
N ASP A 75 1.44 -14.84 -0.12
CA ASP A 75 1.35 -15.94 -1.08
C ASP A 75 1.28 -15.50 -2.55
N GLY A 76 1.82 -14.33 -2.85
CA GLY A 76 1.85 -13.80 -4.21
C GLY A 76 0.64 -12.93 -4.57
N ILE A 77 -0.17 -12.53 -3.57
CA ILE A 77 -1.22 -11.52 -3.73
C ILE A 77 -0.85 -10.30 -2.91
N PHE A 78 -0.99 -9.12 -3.50
CA PHE A 78 -0.80 -7.85 -2.82
C PHE A 78 -1.85 -6.81 -3.22
N GLY A 79 -1.98 -5.77 -2.41
CA GLY A 79 -2.89 -4.67 -2.66
C GLY A 79 -2.20 -3.31 -2.61
N ILE A 80 -2.71 -2.39 -3.42
CA ILE A 80 -2.39 -0.95 -3.39
C ILE A 80 -3.65 -0.25 -2.94
N ASP A 81 -3.54 0.60 -1.92
CA ASP A 81 -4.60 1.47 -1.41
C ASP A 81 -4.18 2.92 -1.64
N ILE A 82 -5.07 3.70 -2.24
CA ILE A 82 -4.86 5.12 -2.52
C ILE A 82 -6.03 5.87 -1.89
N ASP A 83 -5.78 6.46 -0.74
CA ASP A 83 -6.78 7.20 0.03
C ASP A 83 -7.10 8.57 -0.60
N HIS A 84 -8.38 8.97 -0.55
CA HIS A 84 -8.86 10.31 -0.91
C HIS A 84 -8.39 10.80 -2.30
N CYS A 85 -8.31 9.90 -3.26
CA CYS A 85 -7.80 10.17 -4.61
C CYS A 85 -8.90 10.39 -5.65
N TYR A 86 -10.16 10.21 -5.31
CA TYR A 86 -11.30 10.34 -6.21
C TYR A 86 -12.41 11.18 -5.58
N ASP A 87 -12.91 12.15 -6.34
CA ASP A 87 -14.09 12.94 -5.99
C ASP A 87 -15.32 12.40 -6.74
N PRO A 88 -16.30 11.80 -6.05
CA PRO A 88 -17.48 11.24 -6.71
C PRO A 88 -18.44 12.31 -7.25
N GLU A 89 -18.37 13.57 -6.79
CA GLU A 89 -19.24 14.66 -7.26
C GLU A 89 -18.73 15.26 -8.58
N THR A 90 -17.43 15.53 -8.67
CA THR A 90 -16.78 16.07 -9.88
C THR A 90 -16.28 15.00 -10.84
N GLN A 91 -16.18 13.74 -10.36
CA GLN A 91 -15.56 12.60 -11.05
C GLN A 91 -14.06 12.83 -11.35
N GLU A 92 -13.42 13.72 -10.61
CA GLU A 92 -12.00 13.98 -10.74
C GLU A 92 -11.18 12.90 -10.01
N LEU A 93 -10.16 12.41 -10.69
CA LEU A 93 -9.18 11.46 -10.17
C LEU A 93 -7.83 12.14 -9.99
N ASP A 94 -7.20 11.94 -8.84
CA ASP A 94 -5.85 12.43 -8.59
C ASP A 94 -4.86 11.92 -9.65
N PRO A 95 -4.00 12.77 -10.21
CA PRO A 95 -3.05 12.38 -11.25
C PRO A 95 -2.11 11.24 -10.84
N ALA A 96 -1.70 11.16 -9.57
CA ALA A 96 -0.87 10.05 -9.08
C ALA A 96 -1.65 8.73 -9.06
N ALA A 97 -2.93 8.76 -8.69
CA ALA A 97 -3.80 7.58 -8.73
C ALA A 97 -4.02 7.12 -10.18
N ALA A 98 -4.27 8.05 -11.10
CA ALA A 98 -4.41 7.75 -12.52
C ALA A 98 -3.14 7.06 -13.07
N GLU A 99 -1.97 7.61 -12.79
CA GLU A 99 -0.70 7.02 -13.22
C GLU A 99 -0.47 5.62 -12.66
N ILE A 100 -0.79 5.40 -11.37
CA ILE A 100 -0.64 4.09 -10.73
C ILE A 100 -1.58 3.07 -11.41
N ILE A 101 -2.85 3.41 -11.63
CA ILE A 101 -3.82 2.54 -12.29
C ILE A 101 -3.38 2.19 -13.71
N GLU A 102 -3.00 3.20 -14.50
CA GLU A 102 -2.57 3.03 -15.90
C GLU A 102 -1.28 2.23 -16.03
N THR A 103 -0.38 2.33 -15.05
CA THR A 103 0.86 1.57 -15.06
C THR A 103 0.66 0.14 -14.57
N VAL A 104 -0.05 -0.04 -13.44
CA VAL A 104 -0.22 -1.35 -12.79
C VAL A 104 -1.15 -2.26 -13.58
N GLN A 105 -2.24 -1.74 -14.15
CA GLN A 105 -3.17 -2.46 -15.02
C GLN A 105 -3.67 -3.79 -14.42
N SER A 106 -4.24 -3.75 -13.23
CA SER A 106 -4.84 -4.90 -12.57
C SER A 106 -6.25 -4.56 -12.08
N TYR A 107 -6.92 -5.53 -11.45
CA TYR A 107 -8.27 -5.32 -10.92
C TYR A 107 -8.30 -4.13 -9.96
N THR A 108 -9.08 -3.14 -10.31
CA THR A 108 -9.21 -1.87 -9.61
C THR A 108 -10.66 -1.63 -9.21
N GLU A 109 -10.89 -1.20 -7.98
CA GLU A 109 -12.22 -0.90 -7.45
C GLU A 109 -12.23 0.34 -6.58
N LEU A 110 -13.41 0.96 -6.41
CA LEU A 110 -13.63 1.99 -5.40
C LEU A 110 -13.66 1.38 -4.00
N SER A 111 -13.00 2.04 -3.07
CA SER A 111 -13.08 1.71 -1.64
C SER A 111 -14.50 1.95 -1.09
N PRO A 112 -14.85 1.43 0.10
CA PRO A 112 -16.18 1.63 0.69
C PRO A 112 -16.56 3.10 0.96
N SER A 113 -15.58 4.01 1.07
CA SER A 113 -15.84 5.45 1.21
C SER A 113 -16.31 6.10 -0.11
N GLY A 114 -16.04 5.45 -1.23
CA GLY A 114 -16.26 6.01 -2.56
C GLY A 114 -15.24 7.07 -3.00
N THR A 115 -14.25 7.39 -2.15
CA THR A 115 -13.23 8.43 -2.41
C THR A 115 -11.81 7.88 -2.54
N GLY A 116 -11.59 6.61 -2.21
CA GLY A 116 -10.32 5.91 -2.35
C GLY A 116 -10.41 4.78 -3.37
N ILE A 117 -9.26 4.26 -3.77
CA ILE A 117 -9.12 3.20 -4.75
C ILE A 117 -8.27 2.07 -4.20
N HIS A 118 -8.74 0.84 -4.39
CA HIS A 118 -7.97 -0.38 -4.15
C HIS A 118 -7.59 -1.02 -5.48
N ILE A 119 -6.34 -1.44 -5.61
CA ILE A 119 -5.87 -2.25 -6.73
C ILE A 119 -5.38 -3.58 -6.17
N LEU A 120 -5.93 -4.70 -6.63
CA LEU A 120 -5.51 -6.04 -6.24
C LEU A 120 -4.69 -6.67 -7.36
N CYS A 121 -3.54 -7.24 -7.01
CA CYS A 121 -2.54 -7.73 -7.96
C CYS A 121 -2.01 -9.10 -7.55
N LYS A 122 -1.54 -9.86 -8.56
CA LYS A 122 -0.63 -11.00 -8.36
C LYS A 122 0.82 -10.55 -8.46
N GLY A 123 1.73 -11.34 -7.88
CA GLY A 123 3.17 -11.13 -7.97
C GLY A 123 3.84 -10.78 -6.66
N ALA A 124 5.03 -10.20 -6.76
CA ALA A 124 5.85 -9.82 -5.62
C ALA A 124 5.86 -8.30 -5.43
N LEU A 125 5.56 -7.88 -4.21
CA LEU A 125 5.71 -6.49 -3.80
C LEU A 125 7.15 -6.26 -3.32
N PRO A 126 7.85 -5.18 -3.78
CA PRO A 126 9.18 -4.86 -3.28
C PRO A 126 9.24 -4.69 -1.77
N GLU A 127 10.36 -5.05 -1.18
CA GLU A 127 10.63 -4.73 0.22
C GLU A 127 10.82 -3.22 0.40
N GLY A 128 10.64 -2.75 1.63
CA GLY A 128 10.83 -1.35 1.98
C GLY A 128 9.59 -0.71 2.58
N ARG A 129 9.47 0.59 2.36
CA ARG A 129 8.36 1.38 2.91
C ARG A 129 7.02 0.90 2.37
N LYS A 130 6.03 0.76 3.26
CA LYS A 130 4.68 0.29 2.90
C LYS A 130 3.66 1.42 2.75
N ARG A 131 4.00 2.63 3.22
CA ARG A 131 3.09 3.78 3.18
C ARG A 131 3.85 5.10 3.03
N ARG A 132 3.36 5.98 2.16
CA ARG A 132 3.78 7.38 2.05
C ARG A 132 2.61 8.24 1.57
N GLY A 133 2.22 9.22 2.39
CA GLY A 133 1.04 10.04 2.11
C GLY A 133 -0.22 9.20 1.98
N ALA A 134 -0.91 9.33 0.86
CA ALA A 134 -2.15 8.62 0.55
C ALA A 134 -1.93 7.21 -0.03
N VAL A 135 -0.70 6.84 -0.41
CA VAL A 135 -0.42 5.56 -1.07
C VAL A 135 0.09 4.54 -0.07
N GLU A 136 -0.57 3.38 -0.03
CA GLU A 136 -0.19 2.21 0.77
C GLU A 136 -0.08 0.97 -0.11
N MET A 137 0.90 0.08 0.18
CA MET A 137 1.09 -1.18 -0.53
C MET A 137 1.39 -2.31 0.45
N TYR A 138 0.59 -3.38 0.41
CA TYR A 138 0.70 -4.48 1.37
C TYR A 138 0.55 -5.85 0.70
N SER A 139 1.39 -6.80 1.11
CA SER A 139 1.31 -8.21 0.72
C SER A 139 1.13 -9.16 1.90
N THR A 140 1.26 -8.67 3.15
CA THR A 140 1.16 -9.49 4.37
C THR A 140 0.58 -8.68 5.53
N LEU A 141 0.02 -9.37 6.53
CA LEU A 141 -0.40 -8.81 7.82
C LEU A 141 -1.37 -7.63 7.70
N ARG A 142 -2.11 -7.60 6.63
CA ARG A 142 -3.11 -6.56 6.32
C ARG A 142 -4.33 -7.20 5.68
N TYR A 143 -5.47 -6.54 5.77
CA TYR A 143 -6.61 -6.86 4.92
C TYR A 143 -7.08 -5.61 4.19
N PHE A 144 -7.66 -5.80 3.01
CA PHE A 144 -8.42 -4.77 2.33
C PHE A 144 -9.90 -5.10 2.38
N THR A 145 -10.72 -4.10 2.58
CA THR A 145 -12.15 -4.20 2.29
C THR A 145 -12.31 -4.39 0.78
N VAL A 146 -13.20 -5.28 0.35
CA VAL A 146 -13.45 -5.54 -1.08
C VAL A 146 -14.91 -5.25 -1.38
N THR A 147 -15.14 -4.36 -2.34
CA THR A 147 -16.47 -3.85 -2.67
C THR A 147 -17.09 -4.52 -3.88
N GLY A 148 -16.26 -4.97 -4.84
CA GLY A 148 -16.71 -5.39 -6.17
C GLY A 148 -17.16 -4.23 -7.05
N ASN A 149 -17.03 -2.97 -6.57
CA ASN A 149 -17.36 -1.77 -7.33
C ASN A 149 -16.19 -1.37 -8.23
N GLN A 150 -16.05 -2.10 -9.34
CA GLN A 150 -14.96 -1.92 -10.28
C GLN A 150 -14.87 -0.47 -10.78
N PHE A 151 -13.66 0.06 -10.84
CA PHE A 151 -13.36 1.42 -11.24
C PHE A 151 -12.54 1.49 -12.53
N GLY A 152 -12.91 2.40 -13.41
CA GLY A 152 -12.19 2.67 -14.67
C GLY A 152 -12.26 1.53 -15.68
N LEU A 153 -11.15 1.27 -16.36
CA LEU A 153 -11.04 0.19 -17.35
C LEU A 153 -11.04 -1.18 -16.68
N GLU A 154 -11.65 -2.16 -17.36
CA GLU A 154 -11.64 -3.55 -16.90
C GLU A 154 -10.28 -4.20 -17.17
N TYR A 155 -9.33 -3.99 -16.26
CA TYR A 155 -8.07 -4.70 -16.30
C TYR A 155 -8.22 -6.11 -15.69
N PRO A 156 -7.57 -7.14 -16.26
CA PRO A 156 -7.56 -8.47 -15.67
C PRO A 156 -6.75 -8.48 -14.36
N PHE A 157 -7.10 -9.37 -13.44
CA PHE A 157 -6.28 -9.64 -12.26
C PHE A 157 -4.98 -10.32 -12.67
N SER A 158 -3.88 -9.57 -12.74
CA SER A 158 -2.65 -9.96 -13.42
C SER A 158 -1.41 -9.88 -12.52
N ASP A 159 -0.32 -10.52 -12.97
CA ASP A 159 1.01 -10.32 -12.38
C ASP A 159 1.49 -8.90 -12.66
N CYS A 160 1.83 -8.18 -11.58
CA CYS A 160 2.24 -6.79 -11.62
C CYS A 160 3.65 -6.57 -11.07
N THR A 161 4.42 -7.61 -10.83
CA THR A 161 5.73 -7.56 -10.16
C THR A 161 6.64 -6.46 -10.69
N GLU A 162 6.86 -6.41 -12.01
CA GLU A 162 7.74 -5.39 -12.60
C GLU A 162 7.11 -3.99 -12.56
N ARG A 163 5.81 -3.91 -12.86
CA ARG A 163 5.08 -2.64 -12.93
C ARG A 163 4.95 -1.99 -11.55
N VAL A 164 4.64 -2.80 -10.52
CA VAL A 164 4.56 -2.30 -9.15
C VAL A 164 5.94 -1.88 -8.61
N ALA A 165 7.03 -2.52 -9.03
CA ALA A 165 8.37 -2.12 -8.60
C ALA A 165 8.71 -0.69 -9.04
N VAL A 166 8.27 -0.27 -10.23
CA VAL A 166 8.42 1.11 -10.72
C VAL A 166 7.60 2.08 -9.87
N MET A 167 6.33 1.76 -9.61
CA MET A 167 5.44 2.61 -8.81
C MET A 167 5.86 2.66 -7.34
N HIS A 168 6.29 1.53 -6.76
CA HIS A 168 6.80 1.48 -5.40
C HIS A 168 8.02 2.41 -5.22
N ARG A 169 8.99 2.35 -6.14
CA ARG A 169 10.16 3.24 -6.10
C ARG A 169 9.76 4.71 -6.21
N LYS A 170 8.85 5.04 -7.11
CA LYS A 170 8.40 6.42 -7.33
C LYS A 170 7.62 6.99 -6.14
N TYR A 171 6.67 6.25 -5.62
CA TYR A 171 5.72 6.76 -4.62
C TYR A 171 6.10 6.43 -3.18
N LEU A 172 6.79 5.31 -2.93
CA LEU A 172 7.17 4.85 -1.60
C LEU A 172 8.69 4.86 -1.37
N GLY A 173 9.51 4.97 -2.42
CA GLY A 173 10.97 5.04 -2.31
C GLY A 173 11.43 6.19 -1.42
N GLU A 174 12.65 6.11 -0.91
CA GLU A 174 13.32 7.23 -0.26
C GLU A 174 13.61 8.29 -1.31
N GLU A 175 13.49 9.57 -0.94
CA GLU A 175 14.03 10.63 -1.78
C GLU A 175 15.55 10.40 -1.89
N GLU A 176 16.05 10.15 -3.10
CA GLU A 176 17.48 10.26 -3.34
C GLU A 176 17.89 11.66 -2.88
N ASN A 177 18.63 11.72 -1.76
CA ASN A 177 19.20 12.96 -1.29
C ASN A 177 20.04 13.54 -2.44
N ALA A 178 19.55 14.56 -3.10
CA ALA A 178 20.28 15.35 -4.09
C ALA A 178 21.54 16.04 -3.48
N ALA A 179 21.91 15.72 -2.25
CA ALA A 179 23.08 16.18 -1.51
C ALA A 179 24.30 15.26 -1.63
N GLY A 180 24.22 14.11 -2.35
CA GLY A 180 25.33 13.17 -2.54
C GLY A 180 26.28 13.48 -3.70
N ALA A 181 25.99 14.45 -4.54
CA ALA A 181 26.74 14.72 -5.77
C ALA A 181 27.69 15.92 -5.68
N GLN A 182 28.24 16.27 -4.51
CA GLN A 182 29.34 17.26 -4.43
C GLN A 182 30.20 17.05 -3.18
N LYS A 183 31.05 16.01 -3.21
CA LYS A 183 32.33 15.97 -2.50
C LYS A 183 33.31 15.08 -3.27
N ALA A 184 33.54 15.39 -4.52
CA ALA A 184 34.80 15.07 -5.16
C ALA A 184 35.85 16.02 -4.58
N ALA A 185 36.69 15.53 -3.69
CA ALA A 185 37.80 16.26 -3.13
C ALA A 185 38.71 16.73 -4.26
N LEU A 186 38.90 18.01 -4.37
CA LEU A 186 40.00 18.63 -5.16
C LEU A 186 41.34 18.15 -4.57
N PRO A 187 42.31 17.71 -5.38
CA PRO A 187 43.63 17.33 -4.90
C PRO A 187 44.39 18.58 -4.43
N MET A 188 44.90 18.50 -3.21
CA MET A 188 45.82 19.49 -2.67
C MET A 188 47.11 19.49 -3.48
N PRO A 189 47.67 20.65 -3.85
CA PRO A 189 48.98 20.72 -4.51
C PRO A 189 50.08 20.41 -3.51
N THR A 190 50.91 19.41 -3.83
CA THR A 190 52.16 19.12 -3.16
C THR A 190 53.22 20.19 -3.60
N GLY A 191 53.53 21.13 -2.74
CA GLY A 191 54.62 22.06 -2.91
C GLY A 191 55.71 21.75 -1.89
N ARG A 192 56.83 21.17 -2.39
CA ARG A 192 58.15 21.15 -1.71
C ARG A 192 58.83 22.52 -1.85
N GLY A 193 59.49 22.98 -0.78
CA GLY A 193 60.40 24.10 -0.83
C GLY A 193 60.79 24.52 0.58
N THR A 194 61.79 23.92 1.12
CA THR A 194 63.17 24.29 1.51
C THR A 194 63.32 25.57 2.34
N ASN A 195 63.85 25.32 3.56
CA ASN A 195 64.81 25.99 4.38
C ASN A 195 65.05 27.53 4.29
N ALA A 196 65.02 28.12 5.46
CA ALA A 196 66.11 28.95 6.12
C ALA A 196 65.48 29.72 7.30
N ASP A 197 65.77 29.38 8.50
CA ASP A 197 66.87 29.85 9.42
C ASP A 197 66.82 31.33 9.85
N MET A 198 67.13 31.46 11.14
CA MET A 198 67.45 32.69 11.91
C MET A 198 66.25 33.33 12.65
N SER A 199 66.09 33.03 13.91
CA SER A 199 66.74 33.55 15.15
C SER A 199 66.30 34.95 15.59
N VAL A 200 65.97 34.98 16.81
CA VAL A 200 66.27 35.86 17.99
C VAL A 200 65.35 37.01 18.33
N ASP A 201 65.00 36.97 19.60
CA ASP A 201 64.84 38.02 20.61
C ASP A 201 63.68 39.00 20.55
N ALA A 202 62.89 38.94 21.54
CA ALA A 202 62.92 39.47 22.90
C ALA A 202 62.12 40.79 23.09
N ILE A 203 61.43 40.78 24.23
CA ILE A 203 61.10 41.90 25.12
C ILE A 203 59.84 42.75 24.78
N LEU A 204 58.82 42.57 25.52
CA LEU A 204 58.28 43.19 26.74
C LEU A 204 56.83 42.68 26.93
#